data_6ae93e75092a99e085143dc4b44ffd45
#
_entry.id   6ae93e75092a99e085143dc4b44ffd45
#
_cell.length_a   1.000
_cell.length_b   1.000
_cell.length_c   1.000
_cell.angle_alpha   90.00
_cell.angle_beta   90.00
_cell.angle_gamma   90.00
#
_symmetry.space_group_name_H-M   'P 1'
#
loop_
_entity.id
_entity.type
_entity.pdbx_description
1 polymer ?
#
loop_
_entity_poly.entity_id
_entity_poly.type
_entity_poly.pdbx_seq_one_letter_code
_entity_poly.pdbx_strand_id
1 'polypeptide(L)'
;MEEIKVDLAERRQVLLANNKLLEEQRLTQRTQFDLEMMNELGYCSGIENYSRYLSGRKPGEAPPTLFDYLPADGLLVIDESHVTIPQIGGMYRGDRARKETLVEYGFRLPSALDNRPMRFEEFEALAPQTIYVSATPGNYELEKSGGDIVDQVVRPTGLLDPLIEVRPVATQVDDLLSEIRIREAINERVLVTTLTKRMAEDLTEYLDEHGVRVRYLHSDIDTVERVEIIRDLRLGEFDVLVGINLLREGLDMPEVSLVAILYADKEGFLRSERSLIQ
;
A
#
# COMPACT_ATOMS: atom_id res chain seq x y z
N MET A 1 7.67 -21.16 -23.76
CA MET A 1 9.15 -21.26 -23.58
C MET A 1 9.89 -20.84 -24.85
N GLU A 2 9.59 -21.41 -26.03
CA GLU A 2 10.31 -21.05 -27.27
C GLU A 2 10.16 -19.57 -27.64
N GLU A 3 8.98 -18.97 -27.50
CA GLU A 3 8.75 -17.55 -27.73
C GLU A 3 9.63 -16.65 -26.84
N ILE A 4 9.84 -17.02 -25.58
CA ILE A 4 10.73 -16.30 -24.66
C ILE A 4 12.16 -16.30 -25.18
N LYS A 5 12.64 -17.42 -25.75
CA LYS A 5 13.98 -17.52 -26.34
C LYS A 5 14.12 -16.65 -27.58
N VAL A 6 13.06 -16.55 -28.39
CA VAL A 6 13.03 -15.68 -29.58
C VAL A 6 13.12 -14.21 -29.15
N ASP A 7 12.25 -13.77 -28.23
CA ASP A 7 12.25 -12.40 -27.73
C ASP A 7 13.60 -12.05 -27.03
N LEU A 8 14.19 -13.00 -26.31
CA LEU A 8 15.52 -12.81 -25.74
C LEU A 8 16.57 -12.59 -26.85
N ALA A 9 16.57 -13.41 -27.89
CA ALA A 9 17.53 -13.28 -29.00
C ALA A 9 17.41 -11.93 -29.71
N GLU A 10 16.18 -11.47 -29.99
CA GLU A 10 15.92 -10.17 -30.59
C GLU A 10 16.38 -9.03 -29.69
N ARG A 11 16.03 -9.09 -28.39
CA ARG A 11 16.44 -8.04 -27.44
C ARG A 11 17.95 -7.96 -27.24
N ARG A 12 18.65 -9.10 -27.24
CA ARG A 12 20.13 -9.17 -27.21
C ARG A 12 20.74 -8.41 -28.37
N GLN A 13 20.25 -8.63 -29.61
CA GLN A 13 20.72 -7.91 -30.77
C GLN A 13 20.58 -6.39 -30.61
N VAL A 14 19.43 -5.92 -30.12
CA VAL A 14 19.19 -4.51 -29.88
C VAL A 14 20.15 -3.94 -28.81
N LEU A 15 20.41 -4.66 -27.74
CA LEU A 15 21.34 -4.21 -26.69
C LEU A 15 22.77 -4.14 -27.20
N LEU A 16 23.22 -5.14 -27.94
CA LEU A 16 24.57 -5.19 -28.56
C LEU A 16 24.74 -4.05 -29.57
N ALA A 17 23.75 -3.80 -30.42
CA ALA A 17 23.80 -2.71 -31.40
C ALA A 17 23.88 -1.31 -30.73
N ASN A 18 23.40 -1.19 -29.50
CA ASN A 18 23.47 0.04 -28.68
C ASN A 18 24.65 0.06 -27.70
N ASN A 19 25.61 -0.86 -27.82
CA ASN A 19 26.80 -0.98 -26.97
C ASN A 19 26.47 -1.20 -25.47
N LYS A 20 25.30 -1.77 -25.14
CA LYS A 20 24.82 -2.09 -23.79
C LYS A 20 25.23 -3.53 -23.41
N LEU A 21 26.54 -3.77 -23.27
CA LEU A 21 27.08 -5.11 -23.04
C LEU A 21 26.73 -5.69 -21.67
N LEU A 22 26.72 -4.86 -20.64
CA LEU A 22 26.38 -5.28 -19.27
C LEU A 22 24.90 -5.66 -19.16
N GLU A 23 24.04 -4.86 -19.77
CA GLU A 23 22.59 -5.11 -19.81
C GLU A 23 22.26 -6.38 -20.58
N GLU A 24 22.96 -6.61 -21.69
CA GLU A 24 22.82 -7.84 -22.48
C GLU A 24 23.22 -9.08 -21.67
N GLN A 25 24.39 -9.06 -21.04
CA GLN A 25 24.86 -10.16 -20.22
C GLN A 25 23.90 -10.48 -19.07
N ARG A 26 23.47 -9.46 -18.35
CA ARG A 26 22.52 -9.58 -17.22
C ARG A 26 21.20 -10.18 -17.68
N LEU A 27 20.64 -9.65 -18.75
CA LEU A 27 19.37 -10.13 -19.31
C LEU A 27 19.46 -11.59 -19.73
N THR A 28 20.55 -11.95 -20.43
CA THR A 28 20.78 -13.31 -20.92
C THR A 28 20.88 -14.28 -19.75
N GLN A 29 21.74 -14.01 -18.77
CA GLN A 29 21.93 -14.89 -17.61
C GLN A 29 20.64 -15.08 -16.83
N ARG A 30 19.92 -13.97 -16.56
CA ARG A 30 18.66 -14.02 -15.81
C ARG A 30 17.59 -14.81 -16.55
N THR A 31 17.38 -14.53 -17.84
CA THR A 31 16.33 -15.20 -18.61
C THR A 31 16.63 -16.69 -18.80
N GLN A 32 17.89 -17.07 -19.04
CA GLN A 32 18.27 -18.47 -19.14
C GLN A 32 18.05 -19.22 -17.84
N PHE A 33 18.45 -18.64 -16.71
CA PHE A 33 18.19 -19.21 -15.39
C PHE A 33 16.68 -19.37 -15.13
N ASP A 34 15.86 -18.36 -15.43
CA ASP A 34 14.41 -18.43 -15.26
C ASP A 34 13.79 -19.55 -16.15
N LEU A 35 14.29 -19.72 -17.39
CA LEU A 35 13.87 -20.79 -18.28
C LEU A 35 14.22 -22.19 -17.75
N GLU A 36 15.43 -22.36 -17.19
CA GLU A 36 15.85 -23.60 -16.55
C GLU A 36 14.95 -23.92 -15.35
N MET A 37 14.71 -22.93 -14.47
CA MET A 37 13.84 -23.11 -13.31
C MET A 37 12.39 -23.47 -13.71
N MET A 38 11.86 -22.82 -14.74
CA MET A 38 10.51 -23.15 -15.25
C MET A 38 10.47 -24.55 -15.86
N ASN A 39 11.54 -25.01 -16.50
CA ASN A 39 11.62 -26.35 -17.10
C ASN A 39 11.72 -27.46 -16.03
N GLU A 40 12.56 -27.26 -15.02
CA GLU A 40 12.85 -28.27 -14.00
C GLU A 40 11.80 -28.29 -12.86
N LEU A 41 11.34 -27.11 -12.44
CA LEU A 41 10.47 -26.96 -11.27
C LEU A 41 9.05 -26.50 -11.62
N GLY A 42 8.78 -26.13 -12.88
CA GLY A 42 7.51 -25.56 -13.30
C GLY A 42 7.29 -24.10 -12.80
N TYR A 43 8.28 -23.49 -12.18
CA TYR A 43 8.18 -22.17 -11.57
C TYR A 43 9.53 -21.44 -11.55
N CYS A 44 9.51 -20.11 -11.59
CA CYS A 44 10.66 -19.26 -11.28
C CYS A 44 10.24 -18.01 -10.49
N SER A 45 11.19 -17.43 -9.75
CA SER A 45 10.94 -16.15 -9.06
C SER A 45 10.72 -15.04 -10.08
N GLY A 46 9.56 -14.40 -10.06
CA GLY A 46 9.17 -13.38 -11.02
C GLY A 46 8.51 -13.95 -12.28
N ILE A 47 7.91 -15.14 -12.19
CA ILE A 47 7.21 -15.81 -13.30
C ILE A 47 6.13 -14.92 -13.95
N GLU A 48 5.57 -13.99 -13.18
CA GLU A 48 4.59 -13.00 -13.66
C GLU A 48 5.14 -12.11 -14.79
N ASN A 49 6.47 -11.93 -14.88
CA ASN A 49 7.10 -11.17 -15.96
C ASN A 49 7.01 -11.89 -17.31
N TYR A 50 6.66 -13.16 -17.30
CA TYR A 50 6.45 -14.01 -18.47
C TYR A 50 4.94 -14.30 -18.72
N SER A 51 4.03 -13.63 -18.01
CA SER A 51 2.59 -13.87 -18.05
C SER A 51 2.00 -13.80 -19.46
N ARG A 52 2.49 -12.89 -20.32
CA ARG A 52 2.06 -12.78 -21.72
C ARG A 52 2.19 -14.10 -22.47
N TYR A 53 3.34 -14.77 -22.34
CA TYR A 53 3.59 -16.05 -23.02
C TYR A 53 2.77 -17.20 -22.40
N LEU A 54 2.58 -17.18 -21.09
CA LEU A 54 1.81 -18.20 -20.37
C LEU A 54 0.31 -18.10 -20.66
N SER A 55 -0.20 -16.88 -20.86
CA SER A 55 -1.62 -16.63 -21.18
C SER A 55 -1.93 -16.68 -22.67
N GLY A 56 -0.92 -16.78 -23.55
CA GLY A 56 -1.09 -16.74 -25.01
C GLY A 56 -1.57 -15.38 -25.56
N ARG A 57 -1.40 -14.30 -24.81
CA ARG A 57 -1.82 -12.95 -25.21
C ARG A 57 -0.79 -12.28 -26.12
N LYS A 58 -1.27 -11.36 -26.95
CA LYS A 58 -0.41 -10.59 -27.85
C LYS A 58 0.30 -9.46 -27.09
N PRO A 59 1.42 -8.94 -27.62
CA PRO A 59 2.07 -7.77 -27.07
C PRO A 59 1.10 -6.59 -26.94
N GLY A 60 1.10 -5.95 -25.75
CA GLY A 60 0.25 -4.80 -25.45
C GLY A 60 -1.19 -5.11 -25.00
N GLU A 61 -1.64 -6.37 -25.12
CA GLU A 61 -2.95 -6.76 -24.58
C GLU A 61 -2.99 -6.66 -23.05
N ALA A 62 -4.17 -6.33 -22.52
CA ALA A 62 -4.38 -6.28 -21.08
C ALA A 62 -4.21 -7.69 -20.46
N PRO A 63 -3.47 -7.84 -19.37
CA PRO A 63 -3.36 -9.12 -18.68
C PRO A 63 -4.69 -9.51 -18.03
N PRO A 64 -4.94 -10.81 -17.76
CA PRO A 64 -6.10 -11.23 -16.99
C PRO A 64 -6.03 -10.66 -15.57
N THR A 65 -7.19 -10.29 -15.04
CA THR A 65 -7.34 -9.69 -13.71
C THR A 65 -8.45 -10.41 -12.94
N LEU A 66 -8.65 -10.05 -11.66
CA LEU A 66 -9.77 -10.57 -10.88
C LEU A 66 -11.13 -10.24 -11.48
N PHE A 67 -11.25 -9.17 -12.27
CA PHE A 67 -12.49 -8.81 -12.95
C PHE A 67 -12.92 -9.82 -14.01
N ASP A 68 -11.98 -10.59 -14.57
CA ASP A 68 -12.29 -11.66 -15.53
C ASP A 68 -13.05 -12.83 -14.88
N TYR A 69 -13.03 -12.92 -13.55
CA TYR A 69 -13.75 -13.96 -12.78
C TYR A 69 -15.08 -13.48 -12.23
N LEU A 70 -15.41 -12.20 -12.35
CA LEU A 70 -16.69 -11.67 -11.89
C LEU A 70 -17.80 -12.07 -12.88
N PRO A 71 -18.98 -12.50 -12.38
CA PRO A 71 -20.14 -12.72 -13.24
C PRO A 71 -20.64 -11.38 -13.82
N ALA A 72 -21.26 -11.43 -15.00
CA ALA A 72 -21.75 -10.24 -15.70
C ALA A 72 -22.81 -9.46 -14.91
N ASP A 73 -23.54 -10.13 -14.03
CA ASP A 73 -24.55 -9.59 -13.11
C ASP A 73 -24.03 -9.41 -11.68
N GLY A 74 -22.70 -9.43 -11.50
CA GLY A 74 -22.04 -9.27 -10.22
C GLY A 74 -22.26 -7.88 -9.61
N LEU A 75 -22.22 -7.82 -8.29
CA LEU A 75 -22.20 -6.57 -7.53
C LEU A 75 -20.80 -6.35 -6.96
N LEU A 76 -20.20 -5.21 -7.28
CA LEU A 76 -18.91 -4.79 -6.74
C LEU A 76 -19.13 -3.84 -5.56
N VAL A 77 -18.59 -4.19 -4.40
CA VAL A 77 -18.57 -3.29 -3.24
C VAL A 77 -17.14 -2.83 -3.02
N ILE A 78 -16.91 -1.54 -3.07
CA ILE A 78 -15.60 -0.92 -2.86
C ILE A 78 -15.60 -0.26 -1.49
N ASP A 79 -14.93 -0.92 -0.56
CA ASP A 79 -14.72 -0.39 0.78
C ASP A 79 -13.59 0.64 0.79
N GLU A 80 -13.70 1.63 1.66
CA GLU A 80 -12.81 2.79 1.74
C GLU A 80 -12.53 3.39 0.35
N SER A 81 -13.58 3.61 -0.41
CA SER A 81 -13.52 3.99 -1.83
C SER A 81 -12.72 5.27 -2.07
N HIS A 82 -12.74 6.22 -1.13
CA HIS A 82 -11.96 7.45 -1.18
C HIS A 82 -10.43 7.22 -1.24
N VAL A 83 -9.94 6.05 -0.81
CA VAL A 83 -8.55 5.61 -0.93
C VAL A 83 -8.37 4.63 -2.08
N THR A 84 -9.28 3.66 -2.21
CA THR A 84 -9.19 2.57 -3.19
C THR A 84 -9.24 3.09 -4.62
N ILE A 85 -10.14 4.01 -4.94
CA ILE A 85 -10.27 4.57 -6.28
C ILE A 85 -9.02 5.33 -6.73
N PRO A 86 -8.45 6.27 -5.96
CA PRO A 86 -7.18 6.89 -6.31
C PRO A 86 -6.01 5.90 -6.45
N GLN A 87 -5.97 4.84 -5.65
CA GLN A 87 -4.95 3.78 -5.78
C GLN A 87 -5.07 3.05 -7.12
N ILE A 88 -6.28 2.65 -7.51
CA ILE A 88 -6.51 2.02 -8.83
C ILE A 88 -6.03 2.96 -9.94
N GLY A 89 -6.34 4.25 -9.85
CA GLY A 89 -5.89 5.26 -10.82
C GLY A 89 -4.37 5.44 -10.88
N GLY A 90 -3.66 5.28 -9.76
CA GLY A 90 -2.20 5.47 -9.66
C GLY A 90 -1.37 4.24 -10.02
N MET A 91 -1.92 3.03 -9.88
CA MET A 91 -1.17 1.76 -9.97
C MET A 91 -0.44 1.58 -11.31
N TYR A 92 -1.11 1.82 -12.43
CA TYR A 92 -0.54 1.61 -13.76
C TYR A 92 0.70 2.47 -14.00
N ARG A 93 0.65 3.75 -13.66
CA ARG A 93 1.76 4.69 -13.92
C ARG A 93 3.00 4.35 -13.11
N GLY A 94 2.82 4.02 -11.83
CA GLY A 94 3.91 3.64 -10.95
C GLY A 94 4.59 2.33 -11.38
N ASP A 95 3.81 1.31 -11.71
CA ASP A 95 4.33 0.03 -12.21
C ASP A 95 5.04 0.20 -13.56
N ARG A 96 4.47 0.98 -14.46
CA ARG A 96 5.04 1.24 -15.79
C ARG A 96 6.41 1.91 -15.68
N ALA A 97 6.55 2.97 -14.91
CA ALA A 97 7.81 3.69 -14.73
C ALA A 97 8.90 2.79 -14.14
N ARG A 98 8.56 1.97 -13.13
CA ARG A 98 9.49 0.99 -12.54
C ARG A 98 9.94 -0.05 -13.56
N LYS A 99 9.01 -0.64 -14.33
CA LYS A 99 9.31 -1.69 -15.30
C LYS A 99 10.09 -1.19 -16.50
N GLU A 100 9.83 0.02 -16.97
CA GLU A 100 10.64 0.65 -18.04
C GLU A 100 12.10 0.73 -17.64
N THR A 101 12.40 1.16 -16.41
CA THR A 101 13.76 1.15 -15.87
C THR A 101 14.36 -0.26 -15.84
N LEU A 102 13.61 -1.26 -15.37
CA LEU A 102 14.09 -2.64 -15.32
C LEU A 102 14.39 -3.21 -16.71
N VAL A 103 13.58 -2.90 -17.71
CA VAL A 103 13.78 -3.33 -19.10
C VAL A 103 14.95 -2.58 -19.75
N GLU A 104 15.09 -1.29 -19.50
CA GLU A 104 16.18 -0.47 -20.05
C GLU A 104 17.53 -0.97 -19.57
N TYR A 105 17.66 -1.30 -18.29
CA TYR A 105 18.90 -1.77 -17.68
C TYR A 105 19.11 -3.30 -17.72
N GLY A 106 18.34 -4.02 -18.53
CA GLY A 106 18.53 -5.45 -18.78
C GLY A 106 18.15 -6.37 -17.62
N PHE A 107 17.31 -5.93 -16.69
CA PHE A 107 16.80 -6.79 -15.61
C PHE A 107 15.60 -7.62 -16.01
N ARG A 108 14.87 -7.20 -17.04
CA ARG A 108 13.65 -7.86 -17.54
C ARG A 108 13.58 -7.76 -19.07
N LEU A 109 12.89 -8.74 -19.69
CA LEU A 109 12.49 -8.65 -21.09
C LEU A 109 11.42 -7.55 -21.28
N PRO A 110 11.31 -6.96 -22.50
CA PRO A 110 10.25 -6.01 -22.81
C PRO A 110 8.84 -6.53 -22.53
N SER A 111 8.61 -7.83 -22.65
CA SER A 111 7.35 -8.51 -22.32
C SER A 111 6.88 -8.32 -20.86
N ALA A 112 7.79 -8.02 -19.95
CA ALA A 112 7.43 -7.69 -18.57
C ALA A 112 6.53 -6.45 -18.46
N LEU A 113 6.54 -5.57 -19.46
CA LEU A 113 5.67 -4.40 -19.55
C LEU A 113 4.19 -4.77 -19.80
N ASP A 114 3.93 -5.97 -20.32
CA ASP A 114 2.59 -6.47 -20.61
C ASP A 114 1.93 -7.08 -19.36
N ASN A 115 2.71 -7.49 -18.36
CA ASN A 115 2.21 -7.79 -17.02
C ASN A 115 2.08 -6.48 -16.24
N ARG A 116 0.91 -5.91 -16.24
CA ARG A 116 0.66 -4.57 -15.69
C ARG A 116 -0.64 -4.50 -14.92
N PRO A 117 -0.76 -3.60 -13.95
CA PRO A 117 -2.06 -3.27 -13.38
C PRO A 117 -3.04 -2.79 -14.46
N MET A 118 -4.31 -2.94 -14.16
CA MET A 118 -5.40 -2.39 -14.96
C MET A 118 -5.23 -0.87 -15.08
N ARG A 119 -5.53 -0.31 -16.23
CA ARG A 119 -5.69 1.13 -16.40
C ARG A 119 -7.02 1.57 -15.81
N PHE A 120 -7.13 2.82 -15.42
CA PHE A 120 -8.35 3.31 -14.79
C PHE A 120 -9.56 3.21 -15.74
N GLU A 121 -9.37 3.52 -17.01
CA GLU A 121 -10.39 3.41 -18.05
C GLU A 121 -10.83 1.95 -18.28
N GLU A 122 -9.92 0.99 -18.11
CA GLU A 122 -10.24 -0.44 -18.18
C GLU A 122 -11.07 -0.86 -16.97
N PHE A 123 -10.72 -0.35 -15.78
CA PHE A 123 -11.52 -0.54 -14.56
C PHE A 123 -12.94 -0.01 -14.75
N GLU A 124 -13.10 1.23 -15.22
CA GLU A 124 -14.42 1.83 -15.45
C GLU A 124 -15.26 1.05 -16.48
N ALA A 125 -14.62 0.46 -17.49
CA ALA A 125 -15.30 -0.32 -18.51
C ALA A 125 -15.71 -1.73 -18.06
N LEU A 126 -14.97 -2.33 -17.10
CA LEU A 126 -15.17 -3.69 -16.63
C LEU A 126 -15.95 -3.77 -15.32
N ALA A 127 -15.97 -2.69 -14.53
CA ALA A 127 -16.66 -2.66 -13.25
C ALA A 127 -18.17 -2.88 -13.45
N PRO A 128 -18.77 -3.88 -12.79
CA PRO A 128 -20.20 -4.11 -12.81
C PRO A 128 -20.94 -3.02 -12.01
N GLN A 129 -22.20 -3.24 -11.68
CA GLN A 129 -22.91 -2.37 -10.74
C GLN A 129 -22.09 -2.25 -9.44
N THR A 130 -21.82 -1.01 -9.02
CA THR A 130 -20.86 -0.74 -7.94
C THR A 130 -21.49 0.04 -6.80
N ILE A 131 -21.20 -0.38 -5.58
CA ILE A 131 -21.50 0.36 -4.34
C ILE A 131 -20.16 0.86 -3.78
N TYR A 132 -20.07 2.18 -3.58
CA TYR A 132 -18.93 2.82 -2.94
C TYR A 132 -19.23 3.02 -1.47
N VAL A 133 -18.36 2.53 -0.59
CA VAL A 133 -18.49 2.66 0.87
C VAL A 133 -17.35 3.51 1.39
N SER A 134 -17.68 4.55 2.15
CA SER A 134 -16.68 5.43 2.75
C SER A 134 -17.30 6.31 3.83
N ALA A 135 -16.57 6.57 4.91
CA ALA A 135 -16.95 7.59 5.89
C ALA A 135 -16.72 9.01 5.34
N THR A 136 -15.80 9.17 4.38
CA THR A 136 -15.41 10.45 3.75
C THR A 136 -15.37 10.31 2.23
N PRO A 137 -16.50 10.24 1.51
CA PRO A 137 -16.56 10.01 0.08
C PRO A 137 -15.69 10.98 -0.73
N GLY A 138 -15.08 10.48 -1.81
CA GLY A 138 -14.28 11.27 -2.73
C GLY A 138 -15.12 11.95 -3.82
N ASN A 139 -14.49 12.85 -4.57
CA ASN A 139 -15.19 13.53 -5.67
C ASN A 139 -15.66 12.55 -6.76
N TYR A 140 -14.86 11.51 -7.01
CA TYR A 140 -15.20 10.49 -8.00
C TYR A 140 -16.53 9.79 -7.68
N GLU A 141 -16.70 9.33 -6.43
CA GLU A 141 -17.90 8.64 -5.99
C GLU A 141 -19.12 9.57 -6.03
N LEU A 142 -18.95 10.83 -5.61
CA LEU A 142 -20.00 11.85 -5.66
C LEU A 142 -20.45 12.13 -7.10
N GLU A 143 -19.51 12.23 -8.04
CA GLU A 143 -19.82 12.43 -9.44
C GLU A 143 -20.50 11.21 -10.08
N LYS A 144 -20.01 9.99 -9.77
CA LYS A 144 -20.56 8.75 -10.32
C LYS A 144 -21.95 8.40 -9.79
N SER A 145 -22.23 8.75 -8.54
CA SER A 145 -23.58 8.57 -7.95
C SER A 145 -24.57 9.66 -8.32
N GLY A 146 -24.13 10.69 -9.06
CA GLY A 146 -24.96 11.86 -9.34
C GLY A 146 -25.31 12.70 -8.09
N GLY A 147 -24.53 12.52 -7.02
CA GLY A 147 -24.76 13.15 -5.72
C GLY A 147 -25.69 12.37 -4.80
N ASP A 148 -26.20 11.21 -5.25
CA ASP A 148 -27.02 10.35 -4.39
C ASP A 148 -26.12 9.65 -3.35
N ILE A 149 -26.31 10.01 -2.09
CA ILE A 149 -25.61 9.45 -0.93
C ILE A 149 -26.64 8.85 0.02
N VAL A 150 -26.35 7.65 0.49
CA VAL A 150 -27.12 7.01 1.56
C VAL A 150 -26.30 7.08 2.83
N ASP A 151 -26.68 7.95 3.75
CA ASP A 151 -26.05 8.07 5.05
C ASP A 151 -26.48 6.93 5.97
N GLN A 152 -25.50 6.20 6.50
CA GLN A 152 -25.71 5.21 7.54
C GLN A 152 -25.15 5.74 8.86
N VAL A 153 -25.96 6.54 9.57
CA VAL A 153 -25.57 7.11 10.85
C VAL A 153 -26.11 6.21 11.97
N VAL A 154 -25.33 5.20 12.33
CA VAL A 154 -25.68 4.26 13.41
C VAL A 154 -24.57 4.28 14.46
N ARG A 155 -24.93 4.69 15.69
CA ARG A 155 -24.02 4.69 16.85
C ARG A 155 -24.60 3.79 17.96
N PRO A 156 -24.49 2.48 17.81
CA PRO A 156 -25.12 1.53 18.74
C PRO A 156 -24.53 1.62 20.15
N THR A 157 -23.27 2.06 20.28
CA THR A 157 -22.58 2.22 21.57
C THR A 157 -22.94 3.52 22.29
N GLY A 158 -23.49 4.52 21.60
CA GLY A 158 -23.74 5.87 22.16
C GLY A 158 -22.44 6.65 22.48
N LEU A 159 -21.27 6.16 22.10
CA LEU A 159 -20.01 6.87 22.33
C LEU A 159 -19.91 8.08 21.40
N LEU A 160 -19.43 9.19 21.94
CA LEU A 160 -19.15 10.40 21.18
C LEU A 160 -17.86 10.26 20.39
N ASP A 161 -17.70 11.09 19.34
CA ASP A 161 -16.45 11.24 18.65
C ASP A 161 -15.37 11.74 19.62
N PRO A 162 -14.07 11.35 19.41
CA PRO A 162 -13.00 11.83 20.25
C PRO A 162 -12.84 13.34 20.16
N LEU A 163 -12.45 13.96 21.26
CA LEU A 163 -12.10 15.37 21.30
C LEU A 163 -10.82 15.61 20.49
N ILE A 164 -10.87 16.52 19.52
CA ILE A 164 -9.72 16.88 18.70
C ILE A 164 -9.09 18.16 19.26
N GLU A 165 -7.81 18.08 19.60
CA GLU A 165 -6.98 19.22 19.99
C GLU A 165 -5.88 19.46 18.97
N VAL A 166 -5.75 20.71 18.50
CA VAL A 166 -4.66 21.13 17.63
C VAL A 166 -3.63 21.92 18.45
N ARG A 167 -2.41 21.43 18.48
CA ARG A 167 -1.31 22.00 19.26
C ARG A 167 -0.15 22.47 18.37
N PRO A 168 0.72 23.41 18.83
CA PRO A 168 1.85 23.92 18.07
C PRO A 168 2.85 22.79 17.71
N VAL A 169 3.31 22.77 16.46
CA VAL A 169 4.24 21.76 15.96
C VAL A 169 5.65 21.88 16.60
N ALA A 170 6.04 23.06 17.02
CA ALA A 170 7.39 23.32 17.56
C ALA A 170 7.69 22.53 18.85
N THR A 171 6.68 22.23 19.65
CA THR A 171 6.78 21.52 20.94
C THR A 171 6.14 20.13 20.92
N GLN A 172 5.79 19.63 19.73
CA GLN A 172 4.96 18.44 19.60
C GLN A 172 5.53 17.18 20.27
N VAL A 173 6.86 17.02 20.33
CA VAL A 173 7.49 15.85 20.95
C VAL A 173 7.44 15.93 22.48
N ASP A 174 7.70 17.11 23.04
CA ASP A 174 7.63 17.33 24.49
C ASP A 174 6.17 17.26 24.98
N ASP A 175 5.24 17.82 24.22
CA ASP A 175 3.80 17.71 24.49
C ASP A 175 3.34 16.26 24.46
N LEU A 176 3.78 15.50 23.44
CA LEU A 176 3.49 14.07 23.33
C LEU A 176 4.01 13.29 24.54
N LEU A 177 5.26 13.51 24.95
CA LEU A 177 5.85 12.85 26.12
C LEU A 177 5.04 13.16 27.39
N SER A 178 4.60 14.40 27.57
CA SER A 178 3.76 14.82 28.69
C SER A 178 2.41 14.09 28.69
N GLU A 179 1.75 14.00 27.53
CA GLU A 179 0.48 13.27 27.39
C GLU A 179 0.63 11.77 27.61
N ILE A 180 1.74 11.18 27.14
CA ILE A 180 2.05 9.77 27.40
C ILE A 180 2.12 9.50 28.90
N ARG A 181 2.83 10.34 29.66
CA ARG A 181 2.95 10.18 31.12
C ARG A 181 1.59 10.24 31.83
N ILE A 182 0.70 11.08 31.37
CA ILE A 182 -0.68 11.15 31.91
C ILE A 182 -1.42 9.84 31.66
N ARG A 183 -1.31 9.27 30.45
CA ARG A 183 -1.99 8.00 30.08
C ARG A 183 -1.36 6.79 30.78
N GLU A 184 -0.03 6.74 30.87
CA GLU A 184 0.67 5.71 31.65
C GLU A 184 0.16 5.66 33.10
N ALA A 185 -0.03 6.82 33.74
CA ALA A 185 -0.46 6.91 35.13
C ALA A 185 -1.85 6.30 35.39
N ILE A 186 -2.69 6.25 34.36
CA ILE A 186 -4.05 5.67 34.45
C ILE A 186 -4.18 4.35 33.67
N ASN A 187 -3.03 3.78 33.27
CA ASN A 187 -2.93 2.49 32.56
C ASN A 187 -3.67 2.44 31.21
N GLU A 188 -3.66 3.55 30.48
CA GLU A 188 -4.20 3.67 29.11
C GLU A 188 -3.08 3.63 28.08
N ARG A 189 -3.45 3.40 26.80
CA ARG A 189 -2.50 3.22 25.70
C ARG A 189 -2.56 4.41 24.75
N VAL A 190 -1.45 4.61 24.03
CA VAL A 190 -1.28 5.72 23.10
C VAL A 190 -0.88 5.20 21.72
N LEU A 191 -1.53 5.67 20.68
CA LEU A 191 -1.09 5.51 19.29
C LEU A 191 -0.46 6.80 18.79
N VAL A 192 0.67 6.69 18.11
CA VAL A 192 1.38 7.84 17.54
C VAL A 192 1.61 7.60 16.05
N THR A 193 1.19 8.55 15.20
CA THR A 193 1.46 8.47 13.76
C THR A 193 2.51 9.49 13.33
N THR A 194 3.50 9.01 12.57
CA THR A 194 4.55 9.83 11.95
C THR A 194 4.44 9.78 10.42
N LEU A 195 5.27 10.57 9.71
CA LEU A 195 5.25 10.64 8.26
C LEU A 195 6.14 9.61 7.57
N THR A 196 7.25 9.23 8.20
CA THR A 196 8.26 8.35 7.60
C THR A 196 8.74 7.30 8.57
N LYS A 197 9.30 6.21 8.03
CA LYS A 197 9.91 5.13 8.81
C LYS A 197 11.00 5.67 9.75
N ARG A 198 11.90 6.49 9.22
CA ARG A 198 12.98 7.09 10.01
C ARG A 198 12.46 7.93 11.18
N MET A 199 11.44 8.76 10.95
CA MET A 199 10.83 9.55 12.03
C MET A 199 10.19 8.67 13.10
N ALA A 200 9.62 7.52 12.71
CA ALA A 200 9.07 6.56 13.68
C ALA A 200 10.18 5.91 14.50
N GLU A 201 11.28 5.53 13.86
CA GLU A 201 12.47 4.96 14.51
C GLU A 201 13.11 5.97 15.48
N ASP A 202 13.42 7.18 15.01
CA ASP A 202 14.03 8.25 15.84
C ASP A 202 13.13 8.60 17.04
N LEU A 203 11.81 8.65 16.85
CA LEU A 203 10.86 8.92 17.94
C LEU A 203 10.77 7.77 18.93
N THR A 204 10.81 6.53 18.46
CA THR A 204 10.77 5.35 19.34
C THR A 204 12.01 5.30 20.23
N GLU A 205 13.20 5.54 19.63
CA GLU A 205 14.46 5.61 20.38
C GLU A 205 14.41 6.72 21.44
N TYR A 206 13.96 7.92 21.06
CA TYR A 206 13.80 9.04 21.99
C TYR A 206 12.86 8.71 23.17
N LEU A 207 11.71 8.09 22.91
CA LEU A 207 10.75 7.73 23.94
C LEU A 207 11.30 6.63 24.86
N ASP A 208 11.99 5.64 24.32
CA ASP A 208 12.64 4.57 25.08
C ASP A 208 13.73 5.13 26.02
N GLU A 209 14.60 6.03 25.52
CA GLU A 209 15.60 6.74 26.32
C GLU A 209 14.98 7.54 27.49
N HIS A 210 13.74 8.00 27.33
CA HIS A 210 12.97 8.67 28.38
C HIS A 210 12.17 7.69 29.26
N GLY A 211 12.40 6.37 29.12
CA GLY A 211 11.81 5.33 29.95
C GLY A 211 10.34 5.05 29.65
N VAL A 212 9.87 5.36 28.43
CA VAL A 212 8.53 4.98 27.94
C VAL A 212 8.61 3.57 27.39
N ARG A 213 7.67 2.70 27.76
CA ARG A 213 7.53 1.38 27.12
C ARG A 213 6.87 1.55 25.74
N VAL A 214 7.68 1.57 24.70
CA VAL A 214 7.28 1.89 23.33
C VAL A 214 7.71 0.82 22.34
N ARG A 215 6.88 0.60 21.32
CA ARG A 215 7.23 -0.15 20.10
C ARG A 215 6.85 0.64 18.86
N TYR A 216 7.45 0.32 17.72
CA TYR A 216 7.04 0.86 16.43
C TYR A 216 6.55 -0.21 15.47
N LEU A 217 5.67 0.18 14.55
CA LEU A 217 5.08 -0.68 13.53
C LEU A 217 5.37 -0.12 12.15
N HIS A 218 5.95 -0.93 11.26
CA HIS A 218 6.25 -0.56 9.87
C HIS A 218 5.82 -1.64 8.87
N SER A 219 5.91 -1.31 7.58
CA SER A 219 5.44 -2.16 6.48
C SER A 219 6.19 -3.49 6.33
N ASP A 220 7.44 -3.56 6.83
CA ASP A 220 8.30 -4.73 6.64
C ASP A 220 8.09 -5.80 7.74
N ILE A 221 7.29 -5.48 8.76
CA ILE A 221 6.89 -6.43 9.81
C ILE A 221 5.86 -7.40 9.22
N ASP A 222 6.09 -8.69 9.43
CA ASP A 222 5.17 -9.69 8.92
C ASP A 222 3.81 -9.69 9.65
N THR A 223 2.82 -10.35 9.06
CA THR A 223 1.45 -10.31 9.58
C THR A 223 1.33 -10.94 10.96
N VAL A 224 2.09 -11.98 11.26
CA VAL A 224 2.04 -12.66 12.57
C VAL A 224 2.60 -11.77 13.66
N GLU A 225 3.78 -11.21 13.43
CA GLU A 225 4.42 -10.27 14.35
C GLU A 225 3.56 -9.03 14.60
N ARG A 226 2.90 -8.52 13.54
CA ARG A 226 1.95 -7.40 13.65
C ARG A 226 0.79 -7.70 14.60
N VAL A 227 0.21 -8.89 14.50
CA VAL A 227 -0.89 -9.33 15.40
C VAL A 227 -0.38 -9.44 16.85
N GLU A 228 0.82 -9.94 17.04
CA GLU A 228 1.45 -10.02 18.38
C GLU A 228 1.69 -8.64 18.97
N ILE A 229 2.25 -7.69 18.21
CA ILE A 229 2.47 -6.31 18.66
C ILE A 229 1.15 -5.65 19.10
N ILE A 230 0.09 -5.79 18.32
CA ILE A 230 -1.23 -5.21 18.66
C ILE A 230 -1.79 -5.88 19.92
N ARG A 231 -1.67 -7.19 20.05
CA ARG A 231 -2.10 -7.92 21.24
C ARG A 231 -1.34 -7.47 22.47
N ASP A 232 -0.02 -7.35 22.38
CA ASP A 232 0.85 -6.96 23.49
C ASP A 232 0.54 -5.53 23.96
N LEU A 233 0.25 -4.59 23.05
CA LEU A 233 -0.24 -3.26 23.38
C LEU A 233 -1.53 -3.33 24.20
N ARG A 234 -2.50 -4.12 23.76
CA ARG A 234 -3.79 -4.29 24.46
C ARG A 234 -3.61 -4.92 25.84
N LEU A 235 -2.71 -5.88 25.99
CA LEU A 235 -2.38 -6.53 27.26
C LEU A 235 -1.56 -5.63 28.21
N GLY A 236 -0.99 -4.53 27.69
CA GLY A 236 -0.20 -3.60 28.51
C GLY A 236 1.26 -4.00 28.69
N GLU A 237 1.78 -4.86 27.84
CA GLU A 237 3.21 -5.19 27.83
C GLU A 237 4.06 -3.95 27.47
N PHE A 238 3.47 -3.02 26.73
CA PHE A 238 3.99 -1.69 26.47
C PHE A 238 2.84 -0.68 26.34
N ASP A 239 3.13 0.64 26.37
CA ASP A 239 2.12 1.68 26.49
C ASP A 239 1.89 2.49 25.20
N VAL A 240 2.92 2.58 24.36
CA VAL A 240 2.93 3.44 23.18
C VAL A 240 3.27 2.64 21.93
N LEU A 241 2.42 2.76 20.91
CA LEU A 241 2.70 2.22 19.59
C LEU A 241 2.90 3.36 18.60
N VAL A 242 4.09 3.44 18.01
CA VAL A 242 4.44 4.41 16.97
C VAL A 242 4.30 3.74 15.60
N GLY A 243 3.66 4.40 14.67
CA GLY A 243 3.52 3.89 13.31
C GLY A 243 3.46 4.98 12.26
N ILE A 244 3.44 4.56 10.98
CA ILE A 244 3.23 5.46 9.85
C ILE A 244 1.73 5.43 9.51
N ASN A 245 1.38 4.73 8.45
CA ASN A 245 0.00 4.62 7.95
C ASN A 245 -0.80 3.45 8.54
N LEU A 246 -0.14 2.57 9.25
CA LEU A 246 -0.73 1.30 9.69
C LEU A 246 -1.64 1.43 10.91
N LEU A 247 -1.80 2.65 11.43
CA LEU A 247 -2.61 2.96 12.61
C LEU A 247 -3.86 3.78 12.26
N ARG A 248 -4.42 3.61 11.06
CA ARG A 248 -5.55 4.41 10.58
C ARG A 248 -6.89 3.71 10.79
N GLU A 249 -7.17 2.74 9.97
CA GLU A 249 -8.48 2.09 9.83
C GLU A 249 -8.41 0.63 10.30
N GLY A 250 -9.56 0.06 10.65
CA GLY A 250 -9.66 -1.35 11.02
C GLY A 250 -9.05 -1.72 12.37
N LEU A 251 -8.75 -0.74 13.21
CA LEU A 251 -8.26 -0.97 14.58
C LEU A 251 -9.37 -0.68 15.58
N ASP A 252 -9.74 -1.69 16.34
CA ASP A 252 -10.68 -1.58 17.48
C ASP A 252 -9.90 -1.86 18.76
N MET A 253 -9.46 -0.78 19.42
CA MET A 253 -8.63 -0.85 20.63
C MET A 253 -9.22 0.07 21.72
N PRO A 254 -10.16 -0.43 22.51
CA PRO A 254 -10.79 0.37 23.58
C PRO A 254 -9.81 0.79 24.68
N GLU A 255 -8.65 0.13 24.76
CA GLU A 255 -7.58 0.47 25.71
C GLU A 255 -6.81 1.74 25.33
N VAL A 256 -6.94 2.20 24.07
CA VAL A 256 -6.29 3.41 23.55
C VAL A 256 -7.18 4.62 23.82
N SER A 257 -6.65 5.59 24.55
CA SER A 257 -7.35 6.84 24.89
C SER A 257 -6.77 8.07 24.18
N LEU A 258 -5.61 7.94 23.57
CA LEU A 258 -4.96 9.02 22.82
C LEU A 258 -4.43 8.53 21.47
N VAL A 259 -4.79 9.26 20.42
CA VAL A 259 -4.15 9.16 19.10
C VAL A 259 -3.43 10.47 18.82
N ALA A 260 -2.11 10.43 18.71
CA ALA A 260 -1.30 11.61 18.41
C ALA A 260 -0.85 11.58 16.94
N ILE A 261 -1.17 12.64 16.22
CA ILE A 261 -0.79 12.81 14.80
C ILE A 261 0.29 13.87 14.73
N LEU A 262 1.54 13.45 14.56
CA LEU A 262 2.66 14.38 14.44
C LEU A 262 2.79 14.93 13.02
N TYR A 263 3.35 16.15 12.92
CA TYR A 263 3.55 16.84 11.64
C TYR A 263 2.27 16.98 10.82
N ALA A 264 1.16 17.29 11.45
CA ALA A 264 -0.12 17.52 10.79
C ALA A 264 -0.11 18.75 9.86
N ASP A 265 0.85 19.65 10.02
CA ASP A 265 1.11 20.83 9.18
C ASP A 265 1.77 20.53 7.82
N LYS A 266 2.25 19.30 7.62
CA LYS A 266 2.93 18.92 6.38
C LYS A 266 1.90 18.52 5.32
N GLU A 267 1.89 19.24 4.22
CA GLU A 267 1.06 18.89 3.07
C GLU A 267 1.46 17.55 2.47
N GLY A 268 0.47 16.76 2.04
CA GLY A 268 0.68 15.48 1.39
C GLY A 268 -0.47 14.50 1.57
N PHE A 269 -0.39 13.37 0.90
CA PHE A 269 -1.42 12.33 0.93
C PHE A 269 -1.75 11.84 2.36
N LEU A 270 -0.73 11.71 3.21
CA LEU A 270 -0.88 11.22 4.60
C LEU A 270 -1.40 12.30 5.57
N ARG A 271 -1.51 13.54 5.14
CA ARG A 271 -1.93 14.70 5.93
C ARG A 271 -2.93 15.56 5.16
N SER A 272 -3.67 14.96 4.23
CA SER A 272 -4.84 15.60 3.64
C SER A 272 -5.96 15.71 4.68
N GLU A 273 -6.89 16.60 4.47
CA GLU A 273 -8.09 16.76 5.32
C GLU A 273 -8.77 15.41 5.62
N ARG A 274 -9.05 14.62 4.58
CA ARG A 274 -9.64 13.29 4.75
C ARG A 274 -8.76 12.35 5.58
N SER A 275 -7.46 12.37 5.34
CA SER A 275 -6.53 11.52 6.08
C SER A 275 -6.43 11.88 7.57
N LEU A 276 -6.66 13.12 7.92
CA LEU A 276 -6.66 13.58 9.32
C LEU A 276 -7.98 13.26 10.01
N ILE A 277 -9.10 13.29 9.28
CA ILE A 277 -10.44 12.96 9.81
C ILE A 277 -10.58 11.45 10.05
N GLN A 278 -10.06 10.63 9.14
CA GLN A 278 -10.05 9.17 9.25
C GLN A 278 -9.19 8.68 10.42
#